data_03c20524b106ac2bb9cb52e17cb7c030
#
_entry.id   03c20524b106ac2bb9cb52e17cb7c030
#
_cell.length_a   1.000
_cell.length_b   1.000
_cell.length_c   1.000
_cell.angle_alpha   90.00
_cell.angle_beta   90.00
_cell.angle_gamma   90.00
#
_symmetry.space_group_name_H-M   'P 1'
#
loop_
_entity.id
_entity.type
_entity.pdbx_description
1 polymer ?
#
loop_
_entity_poly.entity_id
_entity_poly.type
_entity_poly.pdbx_seq_one_letter_code
_entity_poly.pdbx_strand_id
1 'polypeptide(L)'
;MLSVRAHHAILVSLLLPSFVAILGCSSGDAAQLSPAPSATTSASPPPIASADAAPPPAADTSTPAPARVQMAVLPDEELYPDTLEEQRAALLRRMGPMLHLTDDQLKAVKALIDRSTLMGQGNPAVTKYPLTRKECREKRNSLGGFEPDEPRCGAPFMTPIYDPTMGETAATAKVCIDRYEFPGIPCEHPVVYASAREAVEICAAIGKRLCDAHEWEGSCAGAVHAPEDEYFFGKERKDAKYYHNRDREITWAYGIKKDHSLCGTKSHKSEGCTSSGWKRCGSNTFPAGSFPECRSSFGVYDLHGNVAEHMNLPLKPEELMSRGGAGETEMKGSWFIFASYEAHEDDCRWRAPDWHATKIMDYNSHGNYHLGFRCCKDVGN
;
A
#
# COMPACT_ATOMS: atom_id res chain seq x y z
N MET A 1 -39.68 -4.96 -63.81
CA MET A 1 -41.14 -4.99 -63.57
C MET A 1 -41.34 -5.07 -62.04
N LEU A 2 -42.02 -4.05 -61.48
CA LEU A 2 -42.87 -3.99 -60.29
C LEU A 2 -42.17 -4.32 -58.92
N SER A 3 -42.34 -3.60 -57.85
CA SER A 3 -43.18 -2.41 -57.52
C SER A 3 -42.73 -1.94 -56.14
N VAL A 4 -42.62 -0.64 -55.97
CA VAL A 4 -42.41 0.11 -54.71
C VAL A 4 -43.68 0.02 -53.88
N ARG A 5 -43.50 -0.13 -52.55
CA ARG A 5 -44.45 0.42 -51.57
C ARG A 5 -43.73 1.00 -50.35
N ALA A 6 -43.83 2.31 -50.26
CA ALA A 6 -43.51 3.09 -49.10
C ALA A 6 -44.62 2.94 -48.02
N HIS A 7 -44.27 2.84 -46.77
CA HIS A 7 -45.19 3.07 -45.66
C HIS A 7 -44.64 4.22 -44.78
N HIS A 8 -45.44 5.27 -44.75
CA HIS A 8 -45.30 6.41 -43.85
C HIS A 8 -45.61 5.97 -42.40
N ALA A 9 -44.81 6.28 -41.47
CA ALA A 9 -45.12 6.22 -40.03
C ALA A 9 -45.12 7.65 -39.47
N ILE A 10 -46.26 8.01 -38.92
CA ILE A 10 -46.62 9.30 -38.36
C ILE A 10 -45.95 9.49 -37.02
N LEU A 11 -45.20 10.59 -36.86
CA LEU A 11 -44.73 11.09 -35.57
C LEU A 11 -45.90 11.75 -34.82
N VAL A 12 -46.23 11.23 -33.68
CA VAL A 12 -47.11 11.92 -32.71
C VAL A 12 -46.20 12.47 -31.59
N SER A 13 -46.04 13.78 -31.60
CA SER A 13 -45.42 14.53 -30.49
C SER A 13 -46.40 14.72 -29.36
N LEU A 14 -46.10 14.14 -28.21
CA LEU A 14 -46.79 14.43 -26.94
C LEU A 14 -45.98 15.43 -26.14
N LEU A 15 -46.46 16.67 -26.09
CA LEU A 15 -46.04 17.73 -25.19
C LEU A 15 -46.63 17.47 -23.80
N LEU A 16 -45.79 17.34 -22.81
CA LEU A 16 -46.17 17.36 -21.39
C LEU A 16 -45.65 18.64 -20.74
N PRO A 17 -46.48 19.35 -19.97
CA PRO A 17 -46.10 20.64 -19.39
C PRO A 17 -45.25 20.47 -18.12
N SER A 18 -44.22 21.33 -18.04
CA SER A 18 -43.38 21.49 -16.84
C SER A 18 -44.14 22.17 -15.70
N PHE A 19 -44.32 21.46 -14.60
CA PHE A 19 -44.72 22.10 -13.33
C PHE A 19 -43.43 22.52 -12.58
N VAL A 20 -43.24 23.81 -12.46
CA VAL A 20 -42.29 24.43 -11.52
C VAL A 20 -42.97 24.50 -10.16
N ALA A 21 -42.50 23.72 -9.20
CA ALA A 21 -42.85 23.88 -7.82
C ALA A 21 -41.78 24.72 -7.11
N ILE A 22 -42.13 25.96 -6.83
CA ILE A 22 -41.39 26.83 -5.93
C ILE A 22 -41.77 26.41 -4.49
N LEU A 23 -40.83 25.87 -3.73
CA LEU A 23 -40.99 25.65 -2.31
C LEU A 23 -39.99 26.56 -1.57
N GLY A 24 -40.62 27.47 -0.77
CA GLY A 24 -39.99 28.51 -0.04
C GLY A 24 -39.06 28.03 1.09
N CYS A 25 -38.02 28.78 1.34
CA CYS A 25 -37.20 28.70 2.52
C CYS A 25 -38.04 29.08 3.76
N SER A 26 -38.23 28.16 4.66
CA SER A 26 -38.67 28.38 6.02
C SER A 26 -37.47 28.39 6.93
N SER A 27 -37.16 29.52 7.53
CA SER A 27 -36.23 29.70 8.63
C SER A 27 -36.80 29.03 9.90
N GLY A 28 -36.14 27.99 10.37
CA GLY A 28 -36.48 27.25 11.59
C GLY A 28 -35.33 27.32 12.59
N ASP A 29 -35.59 28.06 13.62
CA ASP A 29 -35.11 28.07 14.99
C ASP A 29 -33.79 27.43 15.38
N ALA A 30 -32.89 28.30 15.83
CA ALA A 30 -31.73 28.00 16.66
C ALA A 30 -32.18 27.41 18.01
N ALA A 31 -31.98 26.11 18.22
CA ALA A 31 -32.13 25.50 19.54
C ALA A 31 -31.03 25.98 20.47
N GLN A 32 -31.40 26.71 21.49
CA GLN A 32 -30.56 27.08 22.63
C GLN A 32 -30.12 25.84 23.39
N LEU A 33 -28.81 25.57 23.42
CA LEU A 33 -28.20 24.59 24.29
C LEU A 33 -28.19 25.13 25.72
N SER A 34 -28.92 24.47 26.61
CA SER A 34 -28.87 24.72 28.06
C SER A 34 -27.49 24.31 28.61
N PRO A 35 -26.97 25.05 29.61
CA PRO A 35 -25.68 24.69 30.22
C PRO A 35 -25.80 23.42 31.04
N ALA A 36 -24.79 22.55 30.88
CA ALA A 36 -24.64 21.33 31.66
C ALA A 36 -24.34 21.62 33.13
N PRO A 37 -24.80 20.80 34.08
CA PRO A 37 -24.56 21.00 35.50
C PRO A 37 -23.07 20.81 35.84
N SER A 38 -22.56 21.65 36.70
CA SER A 38 -21.19 21.66 37.24
C SER A 38 -20.81 20.30 37.83
N ALA A 39 -19.71 19.73 37.35
CA ALA A 39 -19.13 18.52 37.86
C ALA A 39 -18.55 18.77 39.27
N THR A 40 -18.98 17.96 40.21
CA THR A 40 -18.39 17.81 41.54
C THR A 40 -16.93 17.33 41.43
N THR A 41 -16.07 18.01 42.17
CA THR A 41 -14.64 17.67 42.32
C THR A 41 -14.48 16.23 42.83
N SER A 42 -14.05 15.34 41.94
CA SER A 42 -13.57 14.02 42.30
C SER A 42 -12.08 14.08 42.60
N ALA A 43 -11.69 13.58 43.76
CA ALA A 43 -10.31 13.51 44.22
C ALA A 43 -9.45 12.75 43.25
N SER A 44 -8.27 13.28 42.92
CA SER A 44 -7.25 12.61 42.08
C SER A 44 -6.77 11.34 42.79
N PRO A 45 -6.65 10.20 42.08
CA PRO A 45 -5.99 9.02 42.62
C PRO A 45 -4.47 9.32 42.81
N PRO A 46 -3.81 8.65 43.77
CA PRO A 46 -2.37 8.84 44.01
C PRO A 46 -1.57 8.42 42.76
N PRO A 47 -0.39 9.04 42.53
CA PRO A 47 0.46 8.68 41.38
C PRO A 47 0.88 7.20 41.51
N ILE A 48 0.57 6.43 40.49
CA ILE A 48 1.13 5.09 40.30
C ILE A 48 2.61 5.28 40.03
N ALA A 49 3.45 4.72 40.88
CA ALA A 49 4.89 4.69 40.71
C ALA A 49 5.18 4.07 39.32
N SER A 50 5.84 4.82 38.46
CA SER A 50 6.38 4.32 37.20
C SER A 50 7.36 3.22 37.54
N ALA A 51 6.99 1.97 37.26
CA ALA A 51 7.97 0.89 37.20
C ALA A 51 8.90 1.26 36.03
N ASP A 52 10.17 1.51 36.33
CA ASP A 52 11.22 1.65 35.33
C ASP A 52 11.20 0.38 34.47
N ALA A 53 10.66 0.52 33.25
CA ALA A 53 10.76 -0.54 32.25
C ALA A 53 12.25 -0.71 31.94
N ALA A 54 12.78 -1.90 32.22
CA ALA A 54 14.13 -2.25 31.83
C ALA A 54 14.31 -1.98 30.32
N PRO A 55 15.46 -1.42 29.92
CA PRO A 55 15.72 -1.24 28.49
C PRO A 55 15.65 -2.60 27.78
N PRO A 56 15.13 -2.65 26.55
CA PRO A 56 15.07 -3.89 25.78
C PRO A 56 16.48 -4.51 25.73
N PRO A 57 16.61 -5.85 25.78
CA PRO A 57 17.91 -6.49 25.71
C PRO A 57 18.65 -6.02 24.47
N ALA A 58 19.90 -5.60 24.65
CA ALA A 58 20.76 -5.19 23.56
C ALA A 58 20.78 -6.32 22.52
N ALA A 59 20.48 -5.98 21.26
CA ALA A 59 20.57 -6.93 20.16
C ALA A 59 21.94 -7.59 20.18
N ASP A 60 21.96 -8.91 20.09
CA ASP A 60 23.19 -9.70 20.05
C ASP A 60 24.04 -9.24 18.85
N THR A 61 25.12 -8.49 19.13
CA THR A 61 25.98 -7.88 18.11
C THR A 61 27.03 -8.86 17.57
N SER A 62 26.93 -10.14 17.83
CA SER A 62 27.96 -11.13 17.52
C SER A 62 28.01 -11.61 16.08
N THR A 63 26.97 -11.37 15.28
CA THR A 63 27.00 -11.68 13.84
C THR A 63 27.19 -10.42 13.03
N PRO A 64 28.29 -10.27 12.28
CA PRO A 64 28.48 -9.10 11.40
C PRO A 64 27.32 -9.06 10.38
N ALA A 65 26.75 -7.87 10.22
CA ALA A 65 25.72 -7.66 9.20
C ALA A 65 26.25 -8.13 7.82
N PRO A 66 25.44 -8.83 7.02
CA PRO A 66 25.87 -9.32 5.72
C PRO A 66 26.32 -8.14 4.83
N ALA A 67 27.38 -8.38 4.07
CA ALA A 67 27.97 -7.34 3.21
C ALA A 67 26.93 -6.89 2.18
N ARG A 68 26.75 -5.58 2.06
CA ARG A 68 25.86 -4.97 1.07
C ARG A 68 26.36 -5.17 -0.35
N VAL A 69 25.45 -5.20 -1.31
CA VAL A 69 25.73 -5.45 -2.71
C VAL A 69 25.62 -4.13 -3.52
N GLN A 70 26.61 -3.87 -4.37
CA GLN A 70 26.53 -2.79 -5.34
C GLN A 70 25.71 -3.26 -6.54
N MET A 71 24.79 -2.42 -7.00
CA MET A 71 24.01 -2.71 -8.20
C MET A 71 24.45 -1.81 -9.36
N ALA A 72 24.63 -2.38 -10.53
CA ALA A 72 24.96 -1.60 -11.72
C ALA A 72 23.82 -0.66 -12.12
N VAL A 73 24.16 0.55 -12.56
CA VAL A 73 23.23 1.45 -13.22
C VAL A 73 22.93 0.88 -14.62
N LEU A 74 21.64 0.70 -14.94
CA LEU A 74 21.23 0.16 -16.22
C LEU A 74 21.15 1.27 -17.29
N PRO A 75 21.38 0.95 -18.57
CA PRO A 75 21.40 1.97 -19.64
C PRO A 75 20.06 2.71 -19.81
N ASP A 76 18.95 2.12 -19.43
CA ASP A 76 17.59 2.66 -19.59
C ASP A 76 17.02 3.32 -18.31
N GLU A 77 17.83 3.48 -17.24
CA GLU A 77 17.36 4.03 -15.96
C GLU A 77 16.96 5.51 -16.01
N GLU A 78 17.40 6.23 -17.00
CA GLU A 78 16.99 7.62 -17.28
C GLU A 78 15.83 7.73 -18.28
N LEU A 79 15.43 6.62 -18.91
CA LEU A 79 14.39 6.63 -19.92
C LEU A 79 12.98 6.52 -19.28
N TYR A 80 12.17 7.50 -19.58
CA TYR A 80 10.77 7.55 -19.16
C TYR A 80 9.90 7.58 -20.42
N PRO A 81 9.24 6.45 -20.76
CA PRO A 81 8.40 6.36 -21.94
C PRO A 81 7.21 7.34 -21.93
N ASP A 82 6.81 7.84 -23.09
CA ASP A 82 5.73 8.79 -23.25
C ASP A 82 4.33 8.13 -23.21
N THR A 83 4.27 6.82 -23.40
CA THR A 83 3.03 6.06 -23.40
C THR A 83 2.98 5.02 -22.29
N LEU A 84 1.76 4.69 -21.82
CA LEU A 84 1.56 3.65 -20.82
C LEU A 84 2.00 2.27 -21.33
N GLU A 85 1.80 1.99 -22.61
CA GLU A 85 2.22 0.72 -23.24
C GLU A 85 3.74 0.56 -23.20
N GLU A 86 4.48 1.57 -23.64
CA GLU A 86 5.96 1.57 -23.57
C GLU A 86 6.48 1.49 -22.13
N GLN A 87 5.83 2.20 -21.19
CA GLN A 87 6.15 2.13 -19.77
C GLN A 87 6.02 0.70 -19.23
N ARG A 88 4.91 0.03 -19.54
CA ARG A 88 4.67 -1.38 -19.16
C ARG A 88 5.68 -2.32 -19.82
N ALA A 89 5.98 -2.13 -21.08
CA ALA A 89 6.98 -2.93 -21.79
C ALA A 89 8.36 -2.76 -21.18
N ALA A 90 8.76 -1.54 -20.83
CA ALA A 90 10.03 -1.25 -20.16
C ALA A 90 10.09 -1.89 -18.76
N LEU A 91 9.01 -1.79 -17.99
CA LEU A 91 8.90 -2.43 -16.68
C LEU A 91 9.07 -3.95 -16.78
N LEU A 92 8.35 -4.61 -17.68
CA LEU A 92 8.42 -6.06 -17.88
C LEU A 92 9.82 -6.54 -18.31
N ARG A 93 10.51 -5.77 -19.16
CA ARG A 93 11.90 -6.08 -19.53
C ARG A 93 12.85 -6.07 -18.33
N ARG A 94 12.62 -5.19 -17.33
CA ARG A 94 13.42 -5.14 -16.10
C ARG A 94 12.99 -6.23 -15.10
N MET A 95 11.69 -6.49 -14.97
CA MET A 95 11.20 -7.52 -14.05
C MET A 95 11.75 -8.92 -14.34
N GLY A 96 11.81 -9.33 -15.59
CA GLY A 96 12.30 -10.65 -15.98
C GLY A 96 13.65 -11.00 -15.33
N PRO A 97 14.73 -10.30 -15.66
CA PRO A 97 16.06 -10.60 -15.14
C PRO A 97 16.23 -10.24 -13.65
N MET A 98 15.63 -9.12 -13.19
CA MET A 98 15.81 -8.66 -11.81
C MET A 98 15.10 -9.54 -10.78
N LEU A 99 13.96 -10.11 -11.13
CA LEU A 99 13.17 -11.00 -10.25
C LEU A 99 13.35 -12.47 -10.56
N HIS A 100 14.24 -12.81 -11.50
CA HIS A 100 14.47 -14.19 -11.97
C HIS A 100 13.18 -14.90 -12.43
N LEU A 101 12.28 -14.15 -13.10
CA LEU A 101 11.02 -14.70 -13.58
C LEU A 101 11.22 -15.61 -14.78
N THR A 102 10.47 -16.70 -14.81
CA THR A 102 10.37 -17.54 -16.01
C THR A 102 9.57 -16.82 -17.10
N ASP A 103 9.72 -17.25 -18.35
CA ASP A 103 8.96 -16.69 -19.47
C ASP A 103 7.44 -16.83 -19.26
N ASP A 104 6.99 -17.94 -18.66
CA ASP A 104 5.57 -18.16 -18.36
C ASP A 104 5.05 -17.19 -17.28
N GLN A 105 5.84 -16.94 -16.23
CA GLN A 105 5.50 -15.95 -15.20
C GLN A 105 5.44 -14.55 -15.80
N LEU A 106 6.43 -14.19 -16.60
CA LEU A 106 6.48 -12.88 -17.26
C LEU A 106 5.29 -12.68 -18.21
N LYS A 107 4.94 -13.72 -18.99
CA LYS A 107 3.76 -13.74 -19.86
C LYS A 107 2.46 -13.60 -19.06
N ALA A 108 2.34 -14.28 -17.92
CA ALA A 108 1.16 -14.16 -17.06
C ALA A 108 1.03 -12.75 -16.48
N VAL A 109 2.12 -12.16 -15.96
CA VAL A 109 2.12 -10.76 -15.48
C VAL A 109 1.76 -9.80 -16.60
N LYS A 110 2.33 -9.97 -17.80
CA LYS A 110 1.98 -9.14 -18.95
C LYS A 110 0.49 -9.21 -19.28
N ALA A 111 -0.10 -10.39 -19.29
CA ALA A 111 -1.53 -10.57 -19.58
C ALA A 111 -2.42 -9.88 -18.51
N LEU A 112 -1.99 -9.85 -17.25
CA LEU A 112 -2.69 -9.16 -16.18
C LEU A 112 -2.60 -7.63 -16.33
N ILE A 113 -1.41 -7.12 -16.59
CA ILE A 113 -1.16 -5.69 -16.81
C ILE A 113 -1.93 -5.17 -18.04
N ASP A 114 -1.94 -5.95 -19.13
CA ASP A 114 -2.61 -5.55 -20.38
C ASP A 114 -4.14 -5.52 -20.25
N ARG A 115 -4.73 -6.26 -19.32
CA ARG A 115 -6.18 -6.19 -19.03
C ARG A 115 -6.59 -4.90 -18.34
N SER A 116 -5.69 -4.31 -17.57
CA SER A 116 -5.95 -3.07 -16.85
C SER A 116 -5.86 -1.87 -17.80
N THR A 117 -6.78 -0.93 -17.65
CA THR A 117 -6.75 0.31 -18.46
C THR A 117 -5.79 1.36 -17.91
N LEU A 118 -5.48 1.31 -16.59
CA LEU A 118 -4.76 2.37 -15.89
C LEU A 118 -3.51 1.91 -15.16
N MET A 119 -3.42 0.64 -14.76
CA MET A 119 -2.31 0.13 -13.96
C MET A 119 -0.96 0.32 -14.65
N GLY A 120 0.01 0.90 -13.95
CA GLY A 120 1.36 1.16 -14.42
C GLY A 120 2.09 2.01 -13.38
N GLN A 121 3.16 2.69 -13.79
CA GLN A 121 3.93 3.58 -12.92
C GLN A 121 3.38 5.02 -12.92
N GLY A 122 2.11 5.20 -13.27
CA GLY A 122 1.41 6.46 -13.40
C GLY A 122 1.17 6.87 -14.85
N ASN A 123 0.34 7.89 -15.04
CA ASN A 123 0.07 8.43 -16.38
C ASN A 123 1.30 9.18 -16.90
N PRO A 124 1.96 8.73 -17.97
CA PRO A 124 3.17 9.38 -18.49
C PRO A 124 2.98 10.85 -18.85
N ALA A 125 1.79 11.24 -19.31
CA ALA A 125 1.50 12.59 -19.75
C ALA A 125 1.52 13.65 -18.61
N VAL A 126 1.32 13.23 -17.36
CA VAL A 126 1.19 14.14 -16.21
C VAL A 126 2.02 13.75 -15.00
N THR A 127 2.64 12.57 -15.01
CA THR A 127 3.54 12.13 -13.94
C THR A 127 4.89 12.83 -14.06
N LYS A 128 5.37 13.38 -12.94
CA LYS A 128 6.69 14.03 -12.84
C LYS A 128 7.42 13.44 -11.65
N TYR A 129 8.31 12.51 -11.92
CA TYR A 129 9.10 11.86 -10.88
C TYR A 129 10.10 12.86 -10.29
N PRO A 130 10.12 13.02 -8.95
CA PRO A 130 11.06 13.94 -8.30
C PRO A 130 12.51 13.44 -8.25
N LEU A 131 12.71 12.15 -8.52
CA LEU A 131 14.00 11.48 -8.53
C LEU A 131 14.01 10.41 -9.63
N THR A 132 15.12 10.28 -10.35
CA THR A 132 15.31 9.24 -11.36
C THR A 132 15.76 7.91 -10.74
N ARG A 133 15.59 6.80 -11.47
CA ARG A 133 16.09 5.47 -11.08
C ARG A 133 17.61 5.50 -10.93
N LYS A 134 18.31 6.19 -11.82
CA LYS A 134 19.77 6.35 -11.81
C LYS A 134 20.22 7.07 -10.54
N GLU A 135 19.65 8.23 -10.24
CA GLU A 135 19.98 9.00 -9.04
C GLU A 135 19.74 8.19 -7.75
N CYS A 136 18.65 7.43 -7.68
CA CYS A 136 18.40 6.52 -6.57
C CYS A 136 19.53 5.50 -6.45
N ARG A 137 19.90 4.83 -7.53
CA ARG A 137 20.91 3.77 -7.54
C ARG A 137 22.30 4.29 -7.19
N GLU A 138 22.69 5.42 -7.77
CA GLU A 138 23.96 6.09 -7.46
C GLU A 138 24.02 6.48 -5.97
N LYS A 139 22.95 7.10 -5.44
CA LYS A 139 22.84 7.45 -4.03
C LYS A 139 22.93 6.21 -3.13
N ARG A 140 22.19 5.15 -3.43
CA ARG A 140 22.22 3.90 -2.65
C ARG A 140 23.61 3.26 -2.68
N ASN A 141 24.25 3.19 -3.85
CA ASN A 141 25.59 2.67 -3.99
C ASN A 141 26.62 3.50 -3.17
N SER A 142 26.52 4.83 -3.17
CA SER A 142 27.40 5.69 -2.37
C SER A 142 27.25 5.49 -0.85
N LEU A 143 26.07 5.02 -0.42
CA LEU A 143 25.75 4.70 0.98
C LEU A 143 26.01 3.22 1.34
N GLY A 144 26.81 2.52 0.55
CA GLY A 144 27.20 1.14 0.81
C GLY A 144 26.41 0.09 -0.01
N GLY A 145 25.43 0.49 -0.80
CA GLY A 145 24.66 -0.42 -1.66
C GLY A 145 23.36 -0.93 -1.03
N PHE A 146 22.96 -2.12 -1.47
CA PHE A 146 21.69 -2.75 -1.15
C PHE A 146 21.90 -3.98 -0.26
N GLU A 147 20.89 -4.36 0.48
CA GLU A 147 20.88 -5.59 1.24
C GLU A 147 21.00 -6.79 0.29
N PRO A 148 21.81 -7.81 0.61
CA PRO A 148 21.91 -9.02 -0.20
C PRO A 148 20.57 -9.78 -0.19
N ASP A 149 20.38 -10.62 -1.18
CA ASP A 149 19.25 -11.52 -1.21
C ASP A 149 19.29 -12.49 -0.03
N GLU A 150 18.11 -12.79 0.49
CA GLU A 150 17.94 -13.75 1.58
C GLU A 150 17.57 -15.12 0.99
N PRO A 151 18.50 -16.10 1.01
CA PRO A 151 18.28 -17.38 0.35
C PRO A 151 17.03 -18.13 0.84
N ARG A 152 16.68 -17.94 2.12
CA ARG A 152 15.49 -18.56 2.71
C ARG A 152 14.21 -18.12 2.00
N CYS A 153 14.13 -16.90 1.50
CA CYS A 153 12.96 -16.39 0.81
C CYS A 153 12.77 -17.01 -0.59
N GLY A 154 13.84 -17.55 -1.20
CA GLY A 154 13.79 -18.17 -2.52
C GLY A 154 13.25 -17.24 -3.62
N ALA A 155 13.39 -15.93 -3.44
CA ALA A 155 13.11 -14.89 -4.43
C ALA A 155 13.95 -13.65 -4.11
N PRO A 156 14.38 -12.87 -5.13
CA PRO A 156 15.17 -11.67 -4.93
C PRO A 156 14.41 -10.59 -4.13
N PHE A 157 15.18 -9.74 -3.45
CA PHE A 157 14.73 -8.53 -2.74
C PHE A 157 13.64 -8.75 -1.70
N MET A 158 13.55 -9.95 -1.14
CA MET A 158 12.68 -10.26 -0.01
C MET A 158 13.45 -10.33 1.31
N THR A 159 12.75 -10.25 2.42
CA THR A 159 13.31 -10.42 3.77
C THR A 159 12.38 -11.27 4.62
N PRO A 160 12.92 -12.17 5.48
CA PRO A 160 12.10 -12.91 6.43
C PRO A 160 11.55 -11.97 7.51
N ILE A 161 10.29 -12.19 7.87
CA ILE A 161 9.61 -11.47 8.96
C ILE A 161 9.12 -12.46 10.00
N TYR A 162 9.19 -12.08 11.26
CA TYR A 162 8.93 -12.96 12.40
C TYR A 162 8.63 -12.16 13.68
N ASP A 163 8.30 -12.83 14.77
CA ASP A 163 8.14 -12.20 16.07
C ASP A 163 9.36 -12.46 16.96
N PRO A 164 10.29 -11.51 17.09
CA PRO A 164 11.47 -11.68 17.96
C PRO A 164 11.10 -11.75 19.44
N THR A 165 9.94 -11.22 19.86
CA THR A 165 9.48 -11.27 21.26
C THR A 165 9.09 -12.67 21.68
N MET A 166 8.72 -13.52 20.70
CA MET A 166 8.44 -14.95 20.88
C MET A 166 9.68 -15.84 20.69
N GLY A 167 10.87 -15.24 20.59
CA GLY A 167 12.12 -15.97 20.36
C GLY A 167 12.30 -16.49 18.93
N GLU A 168 11.48 -16.03 17.98
CA GLU A 168 11.65 -16.34 16.58
C GLU A 168 12.84 -15.58 15.98
N THR A 169 13.37 -16.09 14.89
CA THR A 169 14.53 -15.55 14.18
C THR A 169 14.33 -15.62 12.67
N ALA A 170 15.19 -15.00 11.90
CA ALA A 170 15.19 -15.14 10.44
C ALA A 170 15.24 -16.61 9.99
N ALA A 171 15.92 -17.48 10.74
CA ALA A 171 16.02 -18.92 10.44
C ALA A 171 14.72 -19.68 10.69
N THR A 172 13.85 -19.20 11.57
CA THR A 172 12.54 -19.82 11.91
C THR A 172 11.36 -19.13 11.24
N ALA A 173 11.61 -18.01 10.56
CA ALA A 173 10.57 -17.24 9.87
C ALA A 173 9.75 -18.13 8.90
N LYS A 174 8.45 -17.94 8.89
CA LYS A 174 7.51 -18.69 8.04
C LYS A 174 7.11 -17.91 6.80
N VAL A 175 7.37 -16.61 6.79
CA VAL A 175 6.98 -15.67 5.73
C VAL A 175 8.13 -14.75 5.40
N CYS A 176 8.27 -14.45 4.11
CA CYS A 176 9.08 -13.34 3.61
C CYS A 176 8.18 -12.27 3.01
N ILE A 177 8.60 -11.01 3.10
CA ILE A 177 7.94 -9.85 2.50
C ILE A 177 8.88 -9.18 1.50
N ASP A 178 8.35 -8.62 0.42
CA ASP A 178 9.12 -7.76 -0.48
C ASP A 178 9.68 -6.55 0.29
N ARG A 179 10.97 -6.29 0.15
CA ARG A 179 11.61 -5.12 0.77
C ARG A 179 11.11 -3.80 0.19
N TYR A 180 10.62 -3.84 -1.04
CA TYR A 180 10.20 -2.67 -1.81
C TYR A 180 8.76 -2.87 -2.30
N GLU A 181 8.07 -1.77 -2.56
CA GLU A 181 6.77 -1.75 -3.21
C GLU A 181 6.83 -2.45 -4.58
N PHE A 182 5.71 -3.07 -5.01
CA PHE A 182 5.69 -3.75 -6.32
C PHE A 182 6.14 -2.80 -7.45
N PRO A 183 7.09 -3.19 -8.31
CA PRO A 183 7.49 -4.56 -8.66
C PRO A 183 8.44 -5.26 -7.69
N GLY A 184 8.78 -4.67 -6.56
CA GLY A 184 9.70 -5.27 -5.59
C GLY A 184 11.17 -5.12 -5.96
N ILE A 185 11.50 -4.21 -6.88
CA ILE A 185 12.86 -3.98 -7.40
C ILE A 185 13.41 -2.68 -6.80
N PRO A 186 14.60 -2.70 -6.19
CA PRO A 186 15.21 -1.48 -5.66
C PRO A 186 15.47 -0.45 -6.76
N CYS A 187 15.18 0.80 -6.45
CA CYS A 187 15.27 1.94 -7.36
C CYS A 187 14.39 1.82 -8.62
N GLU A 188 13.31 1.05 -8.57
CA GLU A 188 12.25 1.09 -9.57
C GLU A 188 11.04 1.88 -9.04
N HIS A 189 10.33 2.59 -9.90
CA HIS A 189 9.10 3.26 -9.49
C HIS A 189 8.00 2.24 -9.20
N PRO A 190 7.20 2.43 -8.13
CA PRO A 190 6.13 1.52 -7.80
C PRO A 190 5.02 1.52 -8.86
N VAL A 191 4.37 0.38 -9.00
CA VAL A 191 3.15 0.25 -9.80
C VAL A 191 1.96 0.73 -8.98
N VAL A 192 1.14 1.57 -9.59
CA VAL A 192 -0.05 2.18 -9.02
C VAL A 192 -1.27 1.94 -9.92
N TYR A 193 -2.44 2.41 -9.51
CA TYR A 193 -3.72 2.11 -10.15
C TYR A 193 -4.05 0.61 -10.21
N ALA A 194 -3.37 -0.20 -9.44
CA ALA A 194 -3.75 -1.60 -9.25
C ALA A 194 -4.98 -1.69 -8.37
N SER A 195 -5.95 -2.50 -8.75
CA SER A 195 -7.01 -2.94 -7.85
C SER A 195 -6.48 -4.03 -6.91
N ALA A 196 -7.16 -4.28 -5.80
CA ALA A 196 -6.78 -5.36 -4.89
C ALA A 196 -6.76 -6.73 -5.57
N ARG A 197 -7.70 -6.98 -6.48
CA ARG A 197 -7.75 -8.20 -7.30
C ARG A 197 -6.53 -8.33 -8.19
N GLU A 198 -6.16 -7.27 -8.90
CA GLU A 198 -4.96 -7.28 -9.76
C GLU A 198 -3.70 -7.52 -8.93
N ALA A 199 -3.61 -6.93 -7.74
CA ALA A 199 -2.51 -7.17 -6.81
C ALA A 199 -2.39 -8.64 -6.40
N VAL A 200 -3.51 -9.29 -6.03
CA VAL A 200 -3.53 -10.73 -5.71
C VAL A 200 -3.11 -11.58 -6.91
N GLU A 201 -3.70 -11.33 -8.09
CA GLU A 201 -3.42 -12.10 -9.30
C GLU A 201 -1.94 -11.94 -9.75
N ILE A 202 -1.39 -10.72 -9.66
CA ILE A 202 0.00 -10.45 -10.03
C ILE A 202 0.98 -11.11 -9.06
N CYS A 203 0.76 -10.96 -7.74
CA CYS A 203 1.61 -11.64 -6.77
C CYS A 203 1.60 -13.17 -7.00
N ALA A 204 0.44 -13.76 -7.26
CA ALA A 204 0.33 -15.20 -7.57
C ALA A 204 1.07 -15.57 -8.86
N ALA A 205 0.99 -14.74 -9.91
CA ALA A 205 1.67 -15.00 -11.18
C ALA A 205 3.20 -15.07 -11.05
N ILE A 206 3.78 -14.37 -10.07
CA ILE A 206 5.23 -14.40 -9.79
C ILE A 206 5.62 -15.38 -8.67
N GLY A 207 4.69 -16.26 -8.25
CA GLY A 207 4.95 -17.26 -7.20
C GLY A 207 4.99 -16.70 -5.79
N LYS A 208 4.30 -15.60 -5.57
CA LYS A 208 4.10 -14.92 -4.28
C LYS A 208 2.59 -14.80 -3.98
N ARG A 209 2.20 -14.09 -2.94
CA ARG A 209 0.82 -13.72 -2.63
C ARG A 209 0.72 -12.29 -2.13
N LEU A 210 -0.45 -11.71 -2.12
CA LEU A 210 -0.67 -10.44 -1.43
C LEU A 210 -0.42 -10.66 0.08
N CYS A 211 0.25 -9.70 0.74
CA CYS A 211 0.50 -9.77 2.17
C CYS A 211 -0.80 -9.63 2.96
N ASP A 212 -0.89 -10.32 4.09
CA ASP A 212 -1.91 -10.05 5.10
C ASP A 212 -1.56 -8.77 5.88
N ALA A 213 -2.57 -8.08 6.39
CA ALA A 213 -2.37 -6.81 7.11
C ALA A 213 -1.40 -6.96 8.30
N HIS A 214 -1.51 -8.04 9.09
CA HIS A 214 -0.61 -8.28 10.24
C HIS A 214 0.86 -8.49 9.83
N GLU A 215 1.11 -9.06 8.64
CA GLU A 215 2.45 -9.25 8.09
C GLU A 215 3.09 -7.90 7.72
N TRP A 216 2.31 -7.05 7.07
CA TRP A 216 2.72 -5.68 6.76
C TRP A 216 2.95 -4.87 8.06
N GLU A 217 1.99 -4.91 8.99
CA GLU A 217 2.04 -4.24 10.30
C GLU A 217 3.26 -4.68 11.10
N GLY A 218 3.47 -5.98 11.21
CA GLY A 218 4.60 -6.56 11.92
C GLY A 218 5.93 -6.28 11.22
N SER A 219 5.98 -6.32 9.89
CA SER A 219 7.18 -5.95 9.14
C SER A 219 7.58 -4.47 9.33
N CYS A 220 6.60 -3.62 9.56
CA CYS A 220 6.77 -2.20 9.87
C CYS A 220 7.21 -2.00 11.33
N ALA A 221 6.49 -2.59 12.29
CA ALA A 221 6.70 -2.38 13.72
C ALA A 221 7.88 -3.18 14.30
N GLY A 222 8.39 -4.19 13.59
CA GLY A 222 9.51 -5.01 14.05
C GLY A 222 9.13 -6.32 14.73
N ALA A 223 7.82 -6.66 14.82
CA ALA A 223 7.33 -7.92 15.36
C ALA A 223 6.04 -8.35 14.66
N VAL A 224 6.01 -9.55 14.10
CA VAL A 224 4.84 -10.13 13.43
C VAL A 224 4.05 -10.95 14.42
N HIS A 225 3.04 -10.34 15.02
CA HIS A 225 2.20 -11.02 16.00
C HIS A 225 1.31 -12.08 15.33
N ALA A 226 0.85 -13.04 16.13
CA ALA A 226 -0.03 -14.10 15.64
C ALA A 226 -1.35 -13.51 15.11
N PRO A 227 -1.92 -14.05 14.01
CA PRO A 227 -3.18 -13.55 13.45
C PRO A 227 -4.34 -13.52 14.44
N GLU A 228 -4.37 -14.46 15.39
CA GLU A 228 -5.40 -14.56 16.43
C GLU A 228 -5.41 -13.33 17.35
N ASP A 229 -4.27 -12.72 17.58
CA ASP A 229 -4.11 -11.53 18.41
C ASP A 229 -4.44 -10.24 17.63
N GLU A 230 -4.30 -10.26 16.30
CA GLU A 230 -4.40 -9.08 15.46
C GLU A 230 -5.81 -8.88 14.84
N TYR A 231 -6.52 -9.96 14.53
CA TYR A 231 -7.76 -9.84 13.73
C TYR A 231 -9.04 -9.92 14.51
N PHE A 232 -9.02 -10.31 15.78
CA PHE A 232 -10.24 -10.47 16.59
C PHE A 232 -11.30 -11.33 15.88
N PHE A 233 -10.88 -12.47 15.32
CA PHE A 233 -11.76 -13.37 14.59
C PHE A 233 -13.06 -13.68 15.33
N GLY A 234 -14.17 -13.68 14.59
CA GLY A 234 -15.51 -13.88 15.15
C GLY A 234 -16.23 -12.58 15.58
N LYS A 235 -15.54 -11.43 15.57
CA LYS A 235 -16.22 -10.13 15.70
C LYS A 235 -16.64 -9.58 14.34
N GLU A 236 -17.64 -8.71 14.34
CA GLU A 236 -17.94 -7.91 13.15
C GLU A 236 -16.72 -7.04 12.81
N ARG A 237 -16.49 -6.80 11.52
CA ARG A 237 -15.35 -6.05 11.00
C ARG A 237 -15.16 -4.69 11.70
N LYS A 238 -16.24 -3.94 11.85
CA LYS A 238 -16.20 -2.62 12.50
C LYS A 238 -15.66 -2.71 13.93
N ASP A 239 -16.12 -3.69 14.68
CA ASP A 239 -15.70 -3.92 16.07
C ASP A 239 -14.24 -4.42 16.13
N ALA A 240 -13.88 -5.37 15.28
CA ALA A 240 -12.50 -5.87 15.19
C ALA A 240 -11.52 -4.73 14.93
N LYS A 241 -11.80 -3.85 13.96
CA LYS A 241 -10.95 -2.68 13.65
C LYS A 241 -10.95 -1.65 14.78
N TYR A 242 -12.09 -1.43 15.44
CA TYR A 242 -12.16 -0.52 16.58
C TYR A 242 -11.25 -0.99 17.72
N TYR A 243 -11.34 -2.26 18.11
CA TYR A 243 -10.50 -2.82 19.18
C TYR A 243 -9.01 -2.79 18.79
N HIS A 244 -8.68 -3.20 17.56
CA HIS A 244 -7.33 -3.16 17.07
C HIS A 244 -6.73 -1.74 17.12
N ASN A 245 -7.43 -0.75 16.56
CA ASN A 245 -6.97 0.65 16.55
C ASN A 245 -6.89 1.28 17.94
N ARG A 246 -7.75 0.86 18.88
CA ARG A 246 -7.72 1.34 20.26
C ARG A 246 -6.51 0.83 21.04
N ASP A 247 -6.17 -0.44 20.85
CA ASP A 247 -5.19 -1.15 21.68
C ASP A 247 -3.81 -1.26 20.99
N ARG A 248 -3.67 -0.78 19.74
CA ARG A 248 -2.45 -0.90 18.95
C ARG A 248 -1.26 -0.15 19.54
N GLU A 249 -0.09 -0.68 19.32
CA GLU A 249 1.16 0.04 19.49
C GLU A 249 1.30 1.14 18.44
N ILE A 250 1.68 2.35 18.86
CA ILE A 250 1.93 3.49 17.97
C ILE A 250 3.42 3.58 17.70
N THR A 251 3.85 3.10 16.55
CA THR A 251 5.25 3.10 16.10
C THR A 251 5.33 3.26 14.57
N TRP A 252 6.46 3.72 14.09
CA TRP A 252 6.78 3.84 12.66
C TRP A 252 7.95 2.93 12.31
N ALA A 253 8.14 2.60 11.04
CA ALA A 253 9.23 1.73 10.58
C ALA A 253 10.62 2.18 11.06
N TYR A 254 10.78 3.47 11.26
CA TYR A 254 12.02 4.12 11.69
C TYR A 254 12.07 4.46 13.19
N GLY A 255 11.08 4.04 14.00
CA GLY A 255 11.06 4.20 15.46
C GLY A 255 9.75 4.76 16.02
N ILE A 256 9.77 5.13 17.29
CA ILE A 256 8.58 5.56 18.06
C ILE A 256 8.17 7.02 17.85
N LYS A 257 8.98 7.80 17.17
CA LYS A 257 8.71 9.22 16.92
C LYS A 257 8.40 9.44 15.44
N LYS A 258 7.21 10.00 15.18
CA LYS A 258 6.80 10.37 13.82
C LYS A 258 7.75 11.40 13.21
N ASP A 259 8.36 11.07 12.09
CA ASP A 259 9.19 11.97 11.30
C ASP A 259 9.05 11.66 9.80
N HIS A 260 8.12 12.32 9.15
CA HIS A 260 7.88 12.17 7.72
C HIS A 260 9.04 12.66 6.83
N SER A 261 10.05 13.33 7.39
CA SER A 261 11.20 13.79 6.62
C SER A 261 12.15 12.66 6.20
N LEU A 262 12.06 11.51 6.88
CA LEU A 262 12.87 10.33 6.61
C LEU A 262 12.39 9.54 5.39
N CYS A 263 11.15 9.77 4.95
CA CYS A 263 10.45 8.98 3.95
C CYS A 263 10.03 9.79 2.71
N GLY A 264 9.58 9.10 1.67
CA GLY A 264 9.11 9.67 0.41
C GLY A 264 7.75 10.37 0.51
N THR A 265 7.60 11.35 1.41
CA THR A 265 6.34 12.03 1.71
C THR A 265 6.26 13.48 1.20
N LYS A 266 7.36 14.01 0.65
CA LYS A 266 7.50 15.43 0.27
C LYS A 266 7.53 15.67 -1.24
N SER A 267 6.83 14.85 -2.01
CA SER A 267 6.57 15.12 -3.42
C SER A 267 5.38 16.10 -3.59
N HIS A 268 4.83 16.22 -4.77
CA HIS A 268 3.76 17.16 -5.08
C HIS A 268 2.65 16.49 -5.90
N LYS A 269 1.45 17.03 -5.82
CA LYS A 269 0.37 16.69 -6.76
C LYS A 269 0.61 17.38 -8.09
N SER A 270 0.24 16.70 -9.17
CA SER A 270 0.21 17.35 -10.49
C SER A 270 -0.79 18.50 -10.50
N GLU A 271 -0.50 19.55 -11.25
CA GLU A 271 -1.39 20.71 -11.39
C GLU A 271 -2.79 20.28 -11.87
N GLY A 272 -3.82 20.79 -11.22
CA GLY A 272 -5.21 20.44 -11.51
C GLY A 272 -5.67 19.07 -11.04
N CYS A 273 -4.86 18.32 -10.28
CA CYS A 273 -5.29 17.09 -9.62
C CYS A 273 -6.19 17.39 -8.41
N THR A 274 -7.49 17.30 -8.60
CA THR A 274 -8.50 17.55 -7.55
C THR A 274 -9.16 16.27 -7.04
N SER A 275 -8.96 15.15 -7.75
CA SER A 275 -9.51 13.83 -7.43
C SER A 275 -8.52 12.75 -7.89
N SER A 276 -8.91 11.49 -7.92
CA SER A 276 -8.08 10.38 -8.39
C SER A 276 -8.05 10.19 -9.92
N GLY A 277 -8.47 11.19 -10.69
CA GLY A 277 -8.63 11.08 -12.14
C GLY A 277 -7.31 10.89 -12.90
N TRP A 278 -7.22 9.83 -13.71
CA TRP A 278 -6.06 9.49 -14.54
C TRP A 278 -5.50 10.67 -15.35
N LYS A 279 -6.36 11.47 -15.96
CA LYS A 279 -5.95 12.53 -16.87
C LYS A 279 -5.19 13.69 -16.22
N ARG A 280 -5.37 13.88 -14.91
CA ARG A 280 -4.83 15.05 -14.18
C ARG A 280 -3.96 14.71 -12.98
N CYS A 281 -4.05 13.49 -12.46
CA CYS A 281 -3.31 13.07 -11.29
C CYS A 281 -2.13 12.19 -11.70
N GLY A 282 -0.95 12.78 -11.75
CA GLY A 282 0.30 12.06 -11.94
C GLY A 282 0.69 11.32 -10.66
N SER A 283 1.34 10.18 -10.82
CA SER A 283 1.93 9.41 -9.73
C SER A 283 3.38 9.86 -9.54
N ASN A 284 3.54 11.02 -8.88
CA ASN A 284 4.85 11.66 -8.70
C ASN A 284 5.62 10.98 -7.55
N THR A 285 5.77 9.66 -7.66
CA THR A 285 6.44 8.77 -6.72
C THR A 285 7.95 8.87 -6.84
N PHE A 286 8.64 8.38 -5.82
CA PHE A 286 10.08 8.16 -5.84
C PHE A 286 10.38 6.71 -6.28
N PRO A 287 11.57 6.42 -6.82
CA PRO A 287 12.01 5.04 -6.96
C PRO A 287 12.10 4.37 -5.58
N ALA A 288 11.58 3.16 -5.46
CA ALA A 288 11.51 2.44 -4.18
C ALA A 288 12.90 2.28 -3.53
N GLY A 289 12.99 2.50 -2.23
CA GLY A 289 14.24 2.50 -1.47
C GLY A 289 15.11 3.74 -1.62
N SER A 290 14.59 4.84 -2.19
CA SER A 290 15.33 6.13 -2.31
C SER A 290 15.67 6.77 -0.98
N PHE A 291 14.99 6.38 0.10
CA PHE A 291 15.12 6.91 1.45
C PHE A 291 15.69 5.84 2.39
N PRO A 292 17.03 5.75 2.54
CA PRO A 292 17.67 4.66 3.30
C PRO A 292 17.27 4.57 4.77
N GLU A 293 16.84 5.67 5.37
CA GLU A 293 16.38 5.75 6.76
C GLU A 293 14.90 5.40 6.91
N CYS A 294 14.11 5.44 5.82
CA CYS A 294 12.72 5.00 5.78
C CYS A 294 12.63 3.47 5.67
N ARG A 295 13.09 2.78 6.71
CA ARG A 295 13.10 1.31 6.72
C ARG A 295 12.84 0.76 8.11
N SER A 296 12.24 -0.42 8.16
CA SER A 296 12.04 -1.15 9.40
C SER A 296 13.30 -1.93 9.84
N SER A 297 13.25 -2.50 11.02
CA SER A 297 14.29 -3.40 11.55
C SER A 297 14.52 -4.63 10.66
N PHE A 298 13.51 -5.08 9.93
CA PHE A 298 13.62 -6.15 8.93
C PHE A 298 14.22 -5.69 7.58
N GLY A 299 14.49 -4.39 7.41
CA GLY A 299 14.99 -3.84 6.15
C GLY A 299 13.92 -3.73 5.07
N VAL A 300 12.66 -3.54 5.45
CA VAL A 300 11.55 -3.22 4.53
C VAL A 300 11.47 -1.70 4.39
N TYR A 301 11.43 -1.24 3.15
CA TYR A 301 11.46 0.19 2.78
C TYR A 301 10.09 0.71 2.40
N ASP A 302 9.95 2.05 2.47
CA ASP A 302 8.81 2.82 1.97
C ASP A 302 7.44 2.40 2.55
N LEU A 303 7.44 1.85 3.78
CA LEU A 303 6.21 1.55 4.53
C LEU A 303 5.47 2.85 4.94
N HIS A 304 6.14 3.98 4.82
CA HIS A 304 5.58 5.33 5.00
C HIS A 304 5.97 6.20 3.81
N GLY A 305 5.00 6.89 3.24
CA GLY A 305 5.21 7.70 2.03
C GLY A 305 5.16 6.85 0.75
N ASN A 306 5.64 7.41 -0.31
CA ASN A 306 5.70 6.87 -1.66
C ASN A 306 4.35 6.40 -2.19
N VAL A 307 3.90 5.17 -1.97
CA VAL A 307 2.53 4.73 -2.26
C VAL A 307 1.88 4.05 -1.06
N ALA A 308 0.58 4.28 -0.88
CA ALA A 308 -0.23 3.44 -0.01
C ALA A 308 -0.42 2.06 -0.64
N GLU A 309 -0.62 1.02 0.17
CA GLU A 309 -0.54 -0.35 -0.31
C GLU A 309 -1.77 -1.17 0.03
N HIS A 310 -2.28 -1.91 -0.95
CA HIS A 310 -3.28 -2.93 -0.71
C HIS A 310 -2.73 -4.08 0.12
N MET A 311 -3.48 -4.49 1.15
CA MET A 311 -3.23 -5.70 1.93
C MET A 311 -4.51 -6.53 2.02
N ASN A 312 -4.35 -7.83 2.23
CA ASN A 312 -5.45 -8.69 2.60
C ASN A 312 -5.80 -8.47 4.08
N LEU A 313 -7.07 -8.20 4.38
CA LEU A 313 -7.59 -8.09 5.74
C LEU A 313 -8.51 -9.29 6.02
N PRO A 314 -8.00 -10.40 6.58
CA PRO A 314 -8.81 -11.55 6.92
C PRO A 314 -9.84 -11.23 8.00
N LEU A 315 -11.08 -11.65 7.82
CA LEU A 315 -12.13 -11.62 8.84
C LEU A 315 -12.31 -12.98 9.50
N LYS A 316 -11.73 -14.03 8.91
CA LYS A 316 -11.77 -15.41 9.36
C LYS A 316 -10.43 -16.08 9.09
N PRO A 317 -10.05 -17.10 9.89
CA PRO A 317 -8.77 -17.80 9.71
C PRO A 317 -8.58 -18.39 8.30
N GLU A 318 -9.62 -18.86 7.64
CA GLU A 318 -9.56 -19.42 6.30
C GLU A 318 -9.26 -18.41 5.19
N GLU A 319 -9.36 -17.11 5.47
CA GLU A 319 -9.05 -16.00 4.56
C GLU A 319 -7.59 -15.54 4.64
N LEU A 320 -6.82 -16.04 5.61
CA LEU A 320 -5.39 -15.78 5.73
C LEU A 320 -4.64 -16.17 4.44
N MET A 321 -3.56 -15.47 4.15
CA MET A 321 -2.72 -15.67 2.98
C MET A 321 -3.46 -15.45 1.65
N SER A 322 -4.47 -14.59 1.65
CA SER A 322 -5.33 -14.29 0.49
C SER A 322 -6.00 -15.52 -0.13
N ARG A 323 -6.25 -16.56 0.65
CA ARG A 323 -6.80 -17.84 0.14
C ARG A 323 -8.16 -17.63 -0.51
N GLY A 324 -8.25 -18.08 -1.75
CA GLY A 324 -9.47 -17.99 -2.56
C GLY A 324 -9.91 -16.57 -2.89
N GLY A 325 -9.15 -15.55 -2.53
CA GLY A 325 -9.52 -14.15 -2.74
C GLY A 325 -10.82 -13.72 -2.05
N ALA A 326 -11.25 -14.49 -1.03
CA ALA A 326 -12.53 -14.27 -0.36
C ALA A 326 -12.51 -13.12 0.66
N GLY A 327 -11.32 -12.73 1.10
CA GLY A 327 -11.13 -11.68 2.10
C GLY A 327 -11.44 -10.28 1.58
N GLU A 328 -11.34 -9.33 2.47
CA GLU A 328 -11.42 -7.91 2.17
C GLU A 328 -10.02 -7.31 2.07
N THR A 329 -9.91 -6.16 1.43
CA THR A 329 -8.64 -5.42 1.36
C THR A 329 -8.55 -4.38 2.46
N GLU A 330 -7.35 -4.12 2.89
CA GLU A 330 -6.96 -2.99 3.72
C GLU A 330 -6.01 -2.11 2.93
N MET A 331 -6.02 -0.80 3.19
CA MET A 331 -5.00 0.13 2.70
C MET A 331 -4.06 0.47 3.85
N LYS A 332 -2.78 0.29 3.62
CA LYS A 332 -1.71 0.55 4.59
C LYS A 332 -0.77 1.66 4.14
N GLY A 333 -0.08 2.24 5.12
CA GLY A 333 0.92 3.27 4.88
C GLY A 333 0.35 4.62 4.49
N SER A 334 1.17 5.42 3.89
CA SER A 334 0.86 6.78 3.41
C SER A 334 1.42 6.96 2.01
N TRP A 335 1.36 8.16 1.42
CA TRP A 335 1.79 8.35 0.02
C TRP A 335 2.69 9.57 -0.17
N PHE A 336 3.19 9.78 -1.37
CA PHE A 336 4.25 10.71 -1.73
C PHE A 336 4.02 12.19 -1.38
N ILE A 337 2.80 12.61 -0.99
CA ILE A 337 2.51 13.99 -0.54
C ILE A 337 2.10 14.07 0.92
N PHE A 338 2.22 12.99 1.68
CA PHE A 338 1.61 12.86 2.99
C PHE A 338 2.08 13.93 3.98
N ALA A 339 3.32 14.37 3.91
CA ALA A 339 3.84 15.45 4.76
C ALA A 339 3.09 16.79 4.60
N SER A 340 2.47 17.03 3.45
CA SER A 340 1.66 18.23 3.18
C SER A 340 0.15 18.00 3.31
N TYR A 341 -0.28 16.74 3.36
CA TYR A 341 -1.69 16.35 3.45
C TYR A 341 -1.84 15.00 4.18
N GLU A 342 -1.85 15.06 5.50
CA GLU A 342 -2.12 13.90 6.36
C GLU A 342 -3.63 13.61 6.35
N ALA A 343 -4.04 12.68 5.50
CA ALA A 343 -5.46 12.33 5.36
C ALA A 343 -5.96 11.38 6.48
N HIS A 344 -5.06 10.71 7.17
CA HIS A 344 -5.35 9.69 8.18
C HIS A 344 -4.11 9.45 9.05
N GLU A 345 -4.23 8.64 10.09
CA GLU A 345 -3.07 8.11 10.81
C GLU A 345 -2.27 7.16 9.90
N ASP A 346 -0.94 7.07 10.09
CA ASP A 346 -0.07 6.21 9.29
C ASP A 346 0.95 5.43 10.12
N ASP A 347 0.71 5.29 11.43
CA ASP A 347 1.54 4.37 12.22
C ASP A 347 1.42 2.93 11.72
N CYS A 348 2.41 2.09 12.03
CA CYS A 348 2.54 0.74 11.48
C CYS A 348 1.28 -0.11 11.64
N ARG A 349 0.57 0.03 12.76
CA ARG A 349 -0.56 -0.83 13.09
C ARG A 349 -1.93 -0.17 12.89
N TRP A 350 -1.99 1.07 12.42
CA TRP A 350 -3.27 1.70 12.14
C TRP A 350 -4.02 1.02 11.00
N ARG A 351 -5.31 0.80 11.17
CA ARG A 351 -6.22 0.24 10.16
C ARG A 351 -7.20 1.27 9.67
N ALA A 352 -7.31 1.36 8.35
CA ALA A 352 -8.16 2.32 7.66
C ALA A 352 -9.66 2.12 7.99
N PRO A 353 -10.48 3.20 7.95
CA PRO A 353 -11.92 3.10 8.06
C PRO A 353 -12.54 2.19 6.99
N ASP A 354 -13.76 1.69 7.25
CA ASP A 354 -14.43 0.72 6.38
C ASP A 354 -14.70 1.22 4.96
N TRP A 355 -14.78 2.53 4.75
CA TRP A 355 -14.96 3.13 3.42
C TRP A 355 -13.74 2.96 2.49
N HIS A 356 -12.59 2.59 3.00
CA HIS A 356 -11.41 2.20 2.20
C HIS A 356 -11.38 0.71 1.88
N ALA A 357 -12.27 -0.05 2.49
CA ALA A 357 -12.27 -1.48 2.33
C ALA A 357 -13.16 -1.92 1.18
N THR A 358 -12.64 -2.80 0.35
CA THR A 358 -13.36 -3.48 -0.71
C THR A 358 -13.05 -4.97 -0.64
N LYS A 359 -13.94 -5.78 -1.21
CA LYS A 359 -13.61 -7.21 -1.37
C LYS A 359 -12.48 -7.34 -2.36
N ILE A 360 -11.50 -8.18 -2.05
CA ILE A 360 -10.32 -8.41 -2.90
C ILE A 360 -10.73 -8.74 -4.34
N MET A 361 -11.73 -9.60 -4.52
CA MET A 361 -12.16 -10.04 -5.85
C MET A 361 -13.20 -9.12 -6.52
N ASP A 362 -13.48 -7.95 -5.95
CA ASP A 362 -14.36 -6.97 -6.60
C ASP A 362 -13.62 -6.31 -7.77
N TYR A 363 -14.24 -6.33 -8.95
CA TYR A 363 -13.72 -5.64 -10.14
C TYR A 363 -13.62 -4.12 -9.97
N ASN A 364 -14.45 -3.56 -9.10
CA ASN A 364 -14.48 -2.14 -8.80
C ASN A 364 -13.68 -1.82 -7.53
N SER A 365 -12.82 -2.74 -7.06
CA SER A 365 -11.95 -2.44 -5.94
C SER A 365 -11.12 -1.19 -6.25
N HIS A 366 -10.92 -0.39 -5.23
CA HIS A 366 -10.31 0.93 -5.36
C HIS A 366 -8.92 0.85 -5.98
N GLY A 367 -8.69 1.64 -7.03
CA GLY A 367 -7.39 1.85 -7.66
C GLY A 367 -7.15 3.35 -7.78
N ASN A 368 -5.93 3.82 -7.46
CA ASN A 368 -5.63 5.25 -7.42
C ASN A 368 -4.19 5.54 -7.84
N TYR A 369 -3.91 6.80 -8.20
CA TYR A 369 -2.58 7.28 -8.60
C TYR A 369 -1.50 7.18 -7.50
N HIS A 370 -1.89 6.89 -6.29
CA HIS A 370 -1.03 6.74 -5.12
C HIS A 370 -1.21 5.40 -4.39
N LEU A 371 -1.92 4.45 -4.99
CA LEU A 371 -2.22 3.16 -4.37
C LEU A 371 -1.62 2.02 -5.19
N GLY A 372 -0.67 1.34 -4.56
CA GLY A 372 0.05 0.19 -5.06
C GLY A 372 -0.11 -1.02 -4.13
N PHE A 373 0.91 -1.87 -4.06
CA PHE A 373 0.94 -3.07 -3.21
C PHE A 373 2.36 -3.62 -3.07
N ARG A 374 2.55 -4.57 -2.18
CA ARG A 374 3.73 -5.45 -2.12
C ARG A 374 3.30 -6.89 -1.91
N CYS A 375 4.18 -7.83 -2.24
CA CYS A 375 3.89 -9.25 -2.11
C CYS A 375 4.63 -9.88 -0.93
N CYS A 376 4.02 -10.93 -0.38
CA CYS A 376 4.59 -11.84 0.60
C CYS A 376 4.78 -13.23 -0.01
N LYS A 377 5.59 -14.06 0.60
CA LYS A 377 5.84 -15.42 0.18
C LYS A 377 6.02 -16.33 1.39
N ASP A 378 5.29 -17.43 1.42
CA ASP A 378 5.46 -18.42 2.46
C ASP A 378 6.78 -19.16 2.27
N VAL A 379 7.48 -19.37 3.37
CA VAL A 379 8.73 -20.12 3.41
C VAL A 379 8.42 -21.56 3.79
N GLY A 380 8.77 -22.51 2.93
CA GLY A 380 8.65 -23.91 3.25
C GLY A 380 9.57 -24.29 4.42
N ASN A 381 9.10 -25.22 5.23
CA ASN A 381 9.90 -25.82 6.30
C ASN A 381 11.07 -26.61 5.73
#